data_25d223660fd170e5d2a92f1172f69ca0
#
_entry.id   25d223660fd170e5d2a92f1172f69ca0
#
_cell.length_a   1.000
_cell.length_b   1.000
_cell.length_c   1.000
_cell.angle_alpha   90.00
_cell.angle_beta   90.00
_cell.angle_gamma   90.00
#
_symmetry.space_group_name_H-M   'P 1'
#
loop_
_entity.id
_entity.type
_entity.pdbx_description
1 polymer ?
#
loop_
_entity_poly.entity_id
_entity_poly.type
_entity_poly.pdbx_seq_one_letter_code
_entity_poly.pdbx_strand_id
1 'polypeptide(L)'
;MSFLTDLIKEKASEVLADKISIPEGIQEQVLSGVAESIFGSVKETAGKEGGIDQLMELFTGREKATSSPVAQLASNIFGSNIAKKLGLSPAIVNAIVPMIPVIIEKFTSSEKIDINDLISEAASSGMADKLKDVAGSFLGGLFK
;
A
#
# COMPACT_ATOMS: atom_id res chain seq x y z
N MET A 1 6.95 -9.53 11.41
CA MET A 1 6.02 -8.75 10.63
C MET A 1 5.49 -7.61 11.46
N SER A 2 5.23 -6.51 10.82
CA SER A 2 4.83 -5.32 11.55
C SER A 2 3.33 -5.30 11.79
N PHE A 3 2.94 -4.53 12.78
CA PHE A 3 1.55 -4.25 13.07
C PHE A 3 0.82 -3.64 11.85
N LEU A 4 1.48 -2.72 11.16
CA LEU A 4 0.87 -2.05 9.99
C LEU A 4 0.64 -3.02 8.84
N THR A 5 1.60 -3.90 8.57
CA THR A 5 1.44 -4.92 7.52
C THR A 5 0.25 -5.82 7.85
N ASP A 6 0.18 -6.29 9.08
CA ASP A 6 -0.90 -7.17 9.52
C ASP A 6 -2.25 -6.45 9.45
N LEU A 7 -2.29 -5.18 9.82
CA LEU A 7 -3.51 -4.39 9.76
C LEU A 7 -3.99 -4.21 8.32
N ILE A 8 -3.07 -3.91 7.41
CA ILE A 8 -3.43 -3.76 5.99
C ILE A 8 -3.97 -5.07 5.44
N LYS A 9 -3.32 -6.19 5.75
CA LYS A 9 -3.77 -7.50 5.31
C LYS A 9 -5.17 -7.82 5.86
N GLU A 10 -5.41 -7.47 7.12
CA GLU A 10 -6.72 -7.69 7.73
C GLU A 10 -7.80 -6.87 7.01
N LYS A 11 -7.54 -5.60 6.76
CA LYS A 11 -8.50 -4.74 6.07
C LYS A 11 -8.69 -5.18 4.62
N ALA A 12 -7.63 -5.58 3.96
CA ALA A 12 -7.71 -6.10 2.61
C ALA A 12 -8.56 -7.38 2.58
N SER A 13 -8.37 -8.27 3.53
CA SER A 13 -9.14 -9.50 3.62
C SER A 13 -10.63 -9.21 3.78
N GLU A 14 -10.97 -8.26 4.66
CA GLU A 14 -12.37 -7.87 4.88
C GLU A 14 -13.02 -7.31 3.62
N VAL A 15 -12.33 -6.41 2.93
CA VAL A 15 -12.86 -5.77 1.73
C VAL A 15 -12.99 -6.77 0.59
N LEU A 16 -11.96 -7.57 0.36
CA LEU A 16 -11.94 -8.48 -0.78
C LEU A 16 -12.89 -9.66 -0.58
N ALA A 17 -13.06 -10.14 0.65
CA ALA A 17 -13.97 -11.24 0.94
C ALA A 17 -15.42 -10.89 0.58
N ASP A 18 -15.80 -9.64 0.77
CA ASP A 18 -17.16 -9.18 0.47
C ASP A 18 -17.40 -8.96 -1.02
N LYS A 19 -16.36 -8.71 -1.79
CA LYS A 19 -16.50 -8.26 -3.17
C LYS A 19 -16.10 -9.30 -4.21
N ILE A 20 -15.12 -10.14 -3.91
CA ILE A 20 -14.62 -11.12 -4.87
C ILE A 20 -14.27 -12.42 -4.18
N SER A 21 -14.28 -13.50 -4.99
CA SER A 21 -13.81 -14.82 -4.54
C SER A 21 -12.38 -14.99 -5.00
N ILE A 22 -11.45 -15.09 -4.05
CA ILE A 22 -10.05 -15.34 -4.36
C ILE A 22 -9.75 -16.79 -3.99
N PRO A 23 -9.16 -17.59 -4.91
CA PRO A 23 -8.78 -18.96 -4.58
C PRO A 23 -7.89 -19.01 -3.34
N GLU A 24 -8.17 -19.95 -2.45
CA GLU A 24 -7.43 -20.08 -1.18
C GLU A 24 -5.92 -20.19 -1.38
N GLY A 25 -5.49 -20.85 -2.43
CA GLY A 25 -4.08 -21.05 -2.69
C GLY A 25 -3.28 -19.79 -2.95
N ILE A 26 -3.95 -18.70 -3.31
CA ILE A 26 -3.27 -17.43 -3.61
C ILE A 26 -3.70 -16.28 -2.70
N GLN A 27 -4.61 -16.53 -1.76
CA GLN A 27 -5.11 -15.48 -0.88
C GLN A 27 -4.01 -14.75 -0.14
N GLU A 28 -3.12 -15.49 0.50
CA GLU A 28 -2.03 -14.87 1.25
C GLU A 28 -1.11 -14.06 0.35
N GLN A 29 -0.82 -14.56 -0.84
CA GLN A 29 0.00 -13.85 -1.81
C GLN A 29 -0.66 -12.56 -2.26
N VAL A 30 -1.97 -12.59 -2.49
CA VAL A 30 -2.73 -11.40 -2.89
C VAL A 30 -2.71 -10.37 -1.76
N LEU A 31 -2.98 -10.79 -0.53
CA LEU A 31 -2.98 -9.88 0.62
C LEU A 31 -1.61 -9.25 0.84
N SER A 32 -0.56 -10.06 0.73
CA SER A 32 0.82 -9.55 0.83
C SER A 32 1.12 -8.57 -0.30
N GLY A 33 0.64 -8.87 -1.50
CA GLY A 33 0.82 -8.01 -2.66
C GLY A 33 0.12 -6.67 -2.52
N VAL A 34 -1.08 -6.68 -1.95
CA VAL A 34 -1.80 -5.43 -1.66
C VAL A 34 -1.01 -4.59 -0.66
N ALA A 35 -0.51 -5.21 0.40
CA ALA A 35 0.30 -4.50 1.39
C ALA A 35 1.57 -3.92 0.76
N GLU A 36 2.27 -4.69 -0.08
CA GLU A 36 3.45 -4.22 -0.80
C GLU A 36 3.12 -3.02 -1.69
N SER A 37 1.99 -3.07 -2.37
CA SER A 37 1.57 -1.97 -3.25
C SER A 37 1.32 -0.70 -2.46
N ILE A 38 0.66 -0.82 -1.31
CA ILE A 38 0.37 0.33 -0.47
C ILE A 38 1.66 0.91 0.11
N PHE A 39 2.54 0.06 0.64
CA PHE A 39 3.82 0.54 1.15
C PHE A 39 4.70 1.13 0.05
N GLY A 40 4.67 0.54 -1.15
CA GLY A 40 5.39 1.08 -2.29
C GLY A 40 4.92 2.47 -2.67
N SER A 41 3.60 2.69 -2.66
CA SER A 41 3.05 4.02 -2.95
C SER A 41 3.41 5.03 -1.88
N VAL A 42 3.39 4.62 -0.61
CA VAL A 42 3.79 5.48 0.51
C VAL A 42 5.24 5.90 0.34
N LYS A 43 6.11 4.95 0.07
CA LYS A 43 7.53 5.22 -0.07
C LYS A 43 7.81 6.15 -1.25
N GLU A 44 7.23 5.86 -2.39
CA GLU A 44 7.42 6.67 -3.58
C GLU A 44 6.91 8.09 -3.38
N THR A 45 5.74 8.22 -2.76
CA THR A 45 5.16 9.53 -2.46
C THR A 45 6.01 10.31 -1.47
N ALA A 46 6.49 9.64 -0.43
CA ALA A 46 7.33 10.28 0.59
C ALA A 46 8.63 10.83 0.00
N GLY A 47 9.14 10.22 -1.06
CA GLY A 47 10.35 10.68 -1.74
C GLY A 47 10.15 11.89 -2.64
N LYS A 48 8.92 12.31 -2.84
CA LYS A 48 8.61 13.46 -3.70
C LYS A 48 8.45 14.72 -2.87
N GLU A 49 8.69 15.86 -3.52
CA GLU A 49 8.44 17.17 -2.89
C GLU A 49 6.96 17.27 -2.54
N GLY A 50 6.67 17.65 -1.30
CA GLY A 50 5.29 17.74 -0.82
C GLY A 50 4.62 16.40 -0.57
N GLY A 51 5.34 15.30 -0.75
CA GLY A 51 4.77 13.96 -0.60
C GLY A 51 4.37 13.63 0.83
N ILE A 52 5.15 14.08 1.80
CA ILE A 52 4.82 13.84 3.21
C ILE A 52 3.46 14.47 3.55
N ASP A 53 3.21 15.69 3.05
CA ASP A 53 1.92 16.34 3.27
C ASP A 53 0.77 15.56 2.64
N GLN A 54 0.98 15.01 1.45
CA GLN A 54 -0.03 14.17 0.78
C GLN A 54 -0.33 12.92 1.61
N LEU A 55 0.70 12.30 2.16
CA LEU A 55 0.51 11.14 3.02
C LEU A 55 -0.26 11.50 4.28
N MET A 56 0.07 12.63 4.89
CA MET A 56 -0.63 13.08 6.07
C MET A 56 -2.10 13.34 5.78
N GLU A 57 -2.41 13.99 4.68
CA GLU A 57 -3.79 14.25 4.30
C GLU A 57 -4.58 12.96 4.13
N LEU A 58 -3.99 11.97 3.45
CA LEU A 58 -4.66 10.70 3.22
C LEU A 58 -4.83 9.90 4.52
N PHE A 59 -3.74 9.72 5.25
CA PHE A 59 -3.74 8.81 6.40
C PHE A 59 -4.27 9.42 7.68
N THR A 60 -4.56 10.72 7.69
CA THR A 60 -5.29 11.35 8.78
C THR A 60 -6.77 11.55 8.47
N GLY A 61 -7.21 11.06 7.31
CA GLY A 61 -8.61 11.12 6.92
C GLY A 61 -9.07 12.44 6.34
N ARG A 62 -8.15 13.36 6.03
CA ARG A 62 -8.51 14.65 5.42
C ARG A 62 -8.83 14.53 3.95
N GLU A 63 -8.27 13.53 3.29
CA GLU A 63 -8.51 13.26 1.89
C GLU A 63 -9.08 11.86 1.73
N LYS A 64 -10.06 11.71 0.87
CA LYS A 64 -10.64 10.40 0.57
C LYS A 64 -9.66 9.58 -0.27
N ALA A 65 -9.52 8.30 0.07
CA ALA A 65 -8.62 7.42 -0.66
C ALA A 65 -8.99 7.34 -2.15
N THR A 66 -10.28 7.38 -2.46
CA THR A 66 -10.73 7.30 -3.85
C THR A 66 -10.31 8.50 -4.69
N SER A 67 -9.95 9.61 -4.05
CA SER A 67 -9.48 10.82 -4.73
C SER A 67 -7.97 11.03 -4.59
N SER A 68 -7.29 10.15 -3.87
CA SER A 68 -5.89 10.34 -3.53
C SER A 68 -4.95 9.86 -4.64
N PRO A 69 -3.94 10.66 -5.02
CA PRO A 69 -2.88 10.17 -5.91
C PRO A 69 -2.12 8.99 -5.33
N VAL A 70 -2.00 8.92 -4.00
CA VAL A 70 -1.32 7.82 -3.33
C VAL A 70 -2.06 6.52 -3.55
N ALA A 71 -3.38 6.54 -3.42
CA ALA A 71 -4.20 5.36 -3.65
C ALA A 71 -4.15 4.94 -5.13
N GLN A 72 -4.16 5.89 -6.05
CA GLN A 72 -4.01 5.60 -7.47
C GLN A 72 -2.66 4.94 -7.76
N LEU A 73 -1.62 5.45 -7.15
CA LEU A 73 -0.28 4.88 -7.31
C LEU A 73 -0.23 3.45 -6.78
N ALA A 74 -0.83 3.20 -5.62
CA ALA A 74 -0.91 1.84 -5.07
C ALA A 74 -1.63 0.90 -6.03
N SER A 75 -2.73 1.35 -6.61
CA SER A 75 -3.47 0.57 -7.59
C SER A 75 -2.63 0.25 -8.83
N ASN A 76 -1.87 1.22 -9.30
CA ASN A 76 -0.98 1.04 -10.45
C ASN A 76 0.15 0.09 -10.14
N ILE A 77 0.74 0.19 -8.97
CA ILE A 77 1.81 -0.72 -8.54
C ILE A 77 1.29 -2.15 -8.50
N PHE A 78 0.11 -2.35 -7.93
CA PHE A 78 -0.47 -3.68 -7.88
C PHE A 78 -0.72 -4.21 -9.30
N GLY A 79 -1.39 -3.43 -10.13
CA GLY A 79 -1.76 -3.87 -11.47
C GLY A 79 -0.58 -4.13 -12.41
N SER A 80 0.50 -3.34 -12.25
CA SER A 80 1.66 -3.45 -13.14
C SER A 80 2.73 -4.39 -12.63
N ASN A 81 3.07 -4.27 -11.33
CA ASN A 81 4.21 -4.98 -10.78
C ASN A 81 3.84 -6.23 -10.01
N ILE A 82 2.91 -6.10 -9.08
CA ILE A 82 2.56 -7.19 -8.18
C ILE A 82 1.80 -8.29 -8.94
N ALA A 83 0.87 -7.90 -9.78
CA ALA A 83 0.09 -8.86 -10.57
C ALA A 83 0.99 -9.73 -11.44
N LYS A 84 2.00 -9.12 -12.06
CA LYS A 84 2.98 -9.82 -12.88
C LYS A 84 3.83 -10.76 -12.04
N LYS A 85 4.31 -10.27 -10.91
CA LYS A 85 5.14 -11.04 -9.99
C LYS A 85 4.42 -12.28 -9.49
N LEU A 86 3.14 -12.15 -9.19
CA LEU A 86 2.33 -13.25 -8.67
C LEU A 86 1.67 -14.10 -9.76
N GLY A 87 1.75 -13.68 -11.01
CA GLY A 87 1.12 -14.39 -12.10
C GLY A 87 -0.39 -14.41 -12.03
N LEU A 88 -0.99 -13.32 -11.56
CA LEU A 88 -2.44 -13.24 -11.40
C LEU A 88 -3.15 -13.11 -12.75
N SER A 89 -4.32 -13.72 -12.86
CA SER A 89 -5.14 -13.58 -14.06
C SER A 89 -5.69 -12.17 -14.19
N PRO A 90 -5.94 -11.68 -15.41
CA PRO A 90 -6.52 -10.36 -15.60
C PRO A 90 -7.86 -10.17 -14.87
N ALA A 91 -8.66 -11.21 -14.78
CA ALA A 91 -9.94 -11.14 -14.08
C ALA A 91 -9.75 -10.81 -12.60
N ILE A 92 -8.78 -11.46 -11.96
CA ILE A 92 -8.48 -11.20 -10.55
C ILE A 92 -7.89 -9.79 -10.37
N VAL A 93 -6.97 -9.41 -11.24
CA VAL A 93 -6.36 -8.08 -11.19
C VAL A 93 -7.42 -7.00 -11.32
N ASN A 94 -8.30 -7.14 -12.31
CA ASN A 94 -9.36 -6.15 -12.55
C ASN A 94 -10.36 -6.08 -11.41
N ALA A 95 -10.52 -7.16 -10.66
CA ALA A 95 -11.39 -7.16 -9.49
C ALA A 95 -10.73 -6.50 -8.28
N ILE A 96 -9.42 -6.65 -8.13
CA ILE A 96 -8.68 -6.15 -6.96
C ILE A 96 -8.32 -4.67 -7.09
N VAL A 97 -7.88 -4.24 -8.27
CA VAL A 97 -7.39 -2.87 -8.47
C VAL A 97 -8.38 -1.80 -7.99
N PRO A 98 -9.68 -1.87 -8.35
CA PRO A 98 -10.63 -0.87 -7.86
C PRO A 98 -10.86 -0.93 -6.35
N MET A 99 -10.51 -2.04 -5.71
CA MET A 99 -10.71 -2.20 -4.27
C MET A 99 -9.57 -1.63 -3.44
N ILE A 100 -8.42 -1.35 -4.06
CA ILE A 100 -7.26 -0.85 -3.31
C ILE A 100 -7.55 0.48 -2.62
N PRO A 101 -8.16 1.49 -3.28
CA PRO A 101 -8.55 2.70 -2.57
C PRO A 101 -9.52 2.44 -1.40
N VAL A 102 -10.43 1.49 -1.56
CA VAL A 102 -11.36 1.11 -0.50
C VAL A 102 -10.62 0.50 0.69
N ILE A 103 -9.64 -0.34 0.40
CA ILE A 103 -8.81 -0.95 1.44
C ILE A 103 -8.04 0.13 2.20
N ILE A 104 -7.45 1.07 1.49
CA ILE A 104 -6.71 2.19 2.11
C ILE A 104 -7.65 3.01 2.99
N GLU A 105 -8.83 3.32 2.50
CA GLU A 105 -9.81 4.08 3.28
C GLU A 105 -10.19 3.36 4.57
N LYS A 106 -10.42 2.06 4.49
CA LYS A 106 -10.75 1.27 5.66
C LYS A 106 -9.58 1.22 6.64
N PHE A 107 -8.36 1.10 6.12
CA PHE A 107 -7.15 1.10 6.92
C PHE A 107 -6.98 2.43 7.65
N THR A 108 -7.17 3.55 6.96
CA THR A 108 -6.98 4.88 7.55
C THR A 108 -8.06 5.24 8.55
N SER A 109 -9.26 4.67 8.40
CA SER A 109 -10.37 5.00 9.29
C SER A 109 -10.49 4.07 10.49
N SER A 110 -9.79 2.94 10.48
CA SER A 110 -9.93 1.95 11.55
C SER A 110 -9.09 2.26 12.78
N GLU A 111 -7.94 2.91 12.59
CA GLU A 111 -7.03 3.23 13.68
C GLU A 111 -6.25 4.50 13.35
N LYS A 112 -5.73 5.12 14.40
CA LYS A 112 -4.85 6.27 14.23
C LYS A 112 -3.51 5.80 13.69
N ILE A 113 -3.16 6.24 12.50
CA ILE A 113 -1.93 5.83 11.84
C ILE A 113 -0.86 6.91 12.06
N ASP A 114 0.27 6.49 12.61
CA ASP A 114 1.43 7.36 12.75
C ASP A 114 2.17 7.38 11.42
N ILE A 115 2.29 8.56 10.83
CA ILE A 115 2.94 8.71 9.52
C ILE A 115 4.40 8.27 9.58
N ASN A 116 5.08 8.55 10.69
CA ASN A 116 6.48 8.15 10.84
C ASN A 116 6.63 6.64 10.85
N ASP A 117 5.74 5.94 11.55
CA ASP A 117 5.74 4.49 11.57
C ASP A 117 5.44 3.93 10.18
N LEU A 118 4.48 4.53 9.49
CA LEU A 118 4.10 4.09 8.15
C LEU A 118 5.27 4.22 7.17
N ILE A 119 5.96 5.35 7.20
CA ILE A 119 7.11 5.59 6.33
C ILE A 119 8.25 4.64 6.67
N SER A 120 8.52 4.43 7.95
CA SER A 120 9.55 3.50 8.40
C SER A 120 9.26 2.09 7.93
N GLU A 121 8.01 1.67 8.03
CA GLU A 121 7.58 0.35 7.60
C GLU A 121 7.72 0.20 6.08
N ALA A 122 7.34 1.23 5.34
CA ALA A 122 7.46 1.23 3.89
C ALA A 122 8.93 1.11 3.46
N ALA A 123 9.83 1.79 4.18
CA ALA A 123 11.25 1.75 3.88
C ALA A 123 11.89 0.39 4.16
N SER A 124 11.33 -0.37 5.12
CA SER A 124 11.88 -1.66 5.50
C SER A 124 11.05 -2.85 5.00
N SER A 125 10.10 -2.61 4.11
CA SER A 125 9.25 -3.66 3.56
C SER A 125 10.01 -4.62 2.66
N GLY A 126 9.34 -5.68 2.22
CA GLY A 126 9.92 -6.72 1.38
C GLY A 126 10.44 -6.25 0.02
N MET A 127 10.22 -5.01 -0.35
CA MET A 127 10.79 -4.40 -1.54
C MET A 127 12.20 -3.83 -1.27
N ALA A 128 12.75 -4.14 -0.11
CA ALA A 128 13.97 -3.54 0.42
C ALA A 128 15.18 -3.67 -0.49
N ASP A 129 15.32 -4.78 -1.21
CA ASP A 129 16.48 -4.99 -2.06
C ASP A 129 16.55 -3.97 -3.20
N LYS A 130 15.41 -3.67 -3.80
CA LYS A 130 15.32 -2.65 -4.84
C LYS A 130 15.37 -1.25 -4.26
N LEU A 131 14.97 -1.11 -3.02
CA LEU A 131 14.74 0.17 -2.38
C LEU A 131 15.84 0.55 -1.40
N LYS A 132 16.84 -0.30 -1.21
CA LYS A 132 17.92 -0.04 -0.28
C LYS A 132 18.62 1.28 -0.57
N ASP A 133 18.97 1.49 -1.83
CA ASP A 133 19.60 2.74 -2.24
C ASP A 133 18.64 3.92 -2.16
N VAL A 134 17.39 3.69 -2.57
CA VAL A 134 16.36 4.72 -2.50
C VAL A 134 16.04 5.04 -1.05
N ALA A 135 15.94 4.01 -0.20
CA ALA A 135 15.65 4.20 1.22
C ALA A 135 16.77 4.98 1.91
N GLY A 136 18.03 4.67 1.61
CA GLY A 136 19.16 5.40 2.16
C GLY A 136 19.12 6.87 1.77
N SER A 137 18.85 7.13 0.50
CA SER A 137 18.74 8.49 -0.01
C SER A 137 17.55 9.23 0.61
N PHE A 138 16.43 8.55 0.72
CA PHE A 138 15.20 9.08 1.31
C PHE A 138 15.39 9.41 2.79
N LEU A 139 15.95 8.48 3.56
CA LEU A 139 16.17 8.71 4.98
C LEU A 139 17.19 9.82 5.22
N GLY A 140 18.21 9.89 4.38
CA GLY A 140 19.18 10.97 4.45
C GLY A 140 18.55 12.33 4.22
N GLY A 141 17.63 12.41 3.27
CA GLY A 141 16.88 13.62 2.99
C GLY A 141 15.91 14.00 4.11
N LEU A 142 15.33 12.99 4.73
CA LEU A 142 14.34 13.20 5.78
C LEU A 142 14.97 13.72 7.08
N PHE A 143 16.18 13.28 7.39
CA PHE A 143 16.84 13.57 8.65
C PHE A 143 17.91 14.68 8.55
N LYS A 144 18.00 15.33 7.44
CA LYS A 144 18.95 16.45 7.29
C LYS A 144 18.42 17.73 7.87
#